data_07a3e9237d1b42314c72932a705ecf2a
#
_entry.id   07a3e9237d1b42314c72932a705ecf2a
#
_cell.length_a   1.000
_cell.length_b   1.000
_cell.length_c   1.000
_cell.angle_alpha   90.00
_cell.angle_beta   90.00
_cell.angle_gamma   90.00
#
_symmetry.space_group_name_H-M   'P 1'
#
loop_
_entity.id
_entity.type
_entity.pdbx_description
1 polymer ?
#
loop_
_entity_poly.entity_id
_entity_poly.type
_entity_poly.pdbx_seq_one_letter_code
_entity_poly.pdbx_strand_id
1 'polypeptide(L)'
;MKSDFYALAGLTKRGIKIFLKDKAGVFFSLLAPLIVLMLYVIFLGDVQLDSLKAYLSGAEVPETLAKAFVDGWMLAGVLSVACITVPFSAQSILVRDRESGNMSDMLVSPIKRHIVGLSYLTSVFAVSLCICFAVLIVAFVYLALTG
;
A
#
# COMPACT_ATOMS: atom_id res chain seq x y z
N MET A 1 -11.91 -30.15 2.57
CA MET A 1 -10.82 -29.33 3.12
C MET A 1 -9.64 -29.15 2.17
N LYS A 2 -8.98 -30.22 1.65
CA LYS A 2 -7.87 -30.01 0.68
C LYS A 2 -8.32 -29.35 -0.63
N SER A 3 -9.47 -29.75 -1.19
CA SER A 3 -10.04 -29.16 -2.39
C SER A 3 -10.37 -27.66 -2.23
N ASP A 4 -10.91 -27.27 -1.09
CA ASP A 4 -11.29 -25.88 -0.80
C ASP A 4 -10.05 -24.96 -0.70
N PHE A 5 -8.95 -25.48 -0.16
CA PHE A 5 -7.67 -24.77 -0.07
C PHE A 5 -7.04 -24.54 -1.45
N TYR A 6 -7.06 -25.55 -2.32
CA TYR A 6 -6.57 -25.41 -3.70
C TYR A 6 -7.39 -24.42 -4.51
N ALA A 7 -8.72 -24.42 -4.33
CA ALA A 7 -9.61 -23.45 -4.96
C ALA A 7 -9.30 -22.02 -4.48
N LEU A 8 -9.15 -21.83 -3.17
CA LEU A 8 -8.77 -20.54 -2.57
C LEU A 8 -7.43 -20.04 -3.13
N ALA A 9 -6.41 -20.88 -3.13
CA ALA A 9 -5.07 -20.51 -3.63
C ALA A 9 -5.10 -20.18 -5.13
N GLY A 10 -5.85 -20.94 -5.93
CA GLY A 10 -6.02 -20.69 -7.37
C GLY A 10 -6.69 -19.34 -7.66
N LEU A 11 -7.79 -19.04 -6.97
CA LEU A 11 -8.53 -17.80 -7.11
C LEU A 11 -7.71 -16.60 -6.62
N THR A 12 -7.00 -16.73 -5.49
CA THR A 12 -6.10 -15.70 -4.97
C THR A 12 -4.98 -15.40 -5.96
N LYS A 13 -4.32 -16.41 -6.50
CA LYS A 13 -3.28 -16.26 -7.54
C LYS A 13 -3.82 -15.57 -8.79
N ARG A 14 -5.05 -15.88 -9.20
CA ARG A 14 -5.73 -15.21 -10.30
C ARG A 14 -5.93 -13.72 -9.98
N GLY A 15 -6.44 -13.38 -8.81
CA GLY A 15 -6.66 -12.01 -8.37
C GLY A 15 -5.37 -11.19 -8.38
N ILE A 16 -4.29 -11.71 -7.79
CA ILE A 16 -2.97 -11.06 -7.80
C ILE A 16 -2.47 -10.83 -9.23
N LYS A 17 -2.59 -11.85 -10.10
CA LYS A 17 -2.14 -11.75 -11.49
C LYS A 17 -2.93 -10.71 -12.28
N ILE A 18 -4.24 -10.60 -12.06
CA ILE A 18 -5.10 -9.60 -12.71
C ILE A 18 -4.66 -8.20 -12.27
N PHE A 19 -4.48 -7.97 -10.97
CA PHE A 19 -4.03 -6.68 -10.45
C PHE A 19 -2.67 -6.27 -11.01
N LEU A 20 -1.68 -7.17 -10.97
CA LEU A 20 -0.34 -6.87 -11.48
C LEU A 20 -0.31 -6.64 -13.01
N LYS A 21 -1.26 -7.22 -13.75
CA LYS A 21 -1.44 -6.93 -15.18
C LYS A 21 -2.12 -5.59 -15.45
N ASP A 22 -2.90 -5.09 -14.52
CA ASP A 22 -3.53 -3.78 -14.62
C ASP A 22 -2.51 -2.68 -14.27
N LYS A 23 -1.68 -2.34 -15.25
CA LYS A 23 -0.63 -1.32 -15.09
C LYS A 23 -1.19 0.02 -14.63
N ALA A 24 -2.40 0.38 -15.07
CA ALA A 24 -3.07 1.60 -14.65
C ALA A 24 -3.45 1.55 -13.16
N GLY A 25 -4.09 0.47 -12.72
CA GLY A 25 -4.46 0.29 -11.32
C GLY A 25 -3.26 0.32 -10.38
N VAL A 26 -2.17 -0.36 -10.74
CA VAL A 26 -0.91 -0.35 -9.98
C VAL A 26 -0.31 1.07 -9.97
N PHE A 27 -0.26 1.75 -11.11
CA PHE A 27 0.27 3.11 -11.19
C PHE A 27 -0.51 4.09 -10.31
N PHE A 28 -1.84 4.10 -10.42
CA PHE A 28 -2.68 4.97 -9.61
C PHE A 28 -2.64 4.65 -8.12
N SER A 29 -2.45 3.40 -7.74
CA SER A 29 -2.30 3.02 -6.34
C SER A 29 -1.00 3.53 -5.71
N LEU A 30 0.07 3.63 -6.50
CA LEU A 30 1.36 4.17 -6.07
C LEU A 30 1.42 5.69 -6.15
N LEU A 31 0.56 6.31 -6.96
CA LEU A 31 0.59 7.75 -7.21
C LEU A 31 0.33 8.56 -5.95
N ALA A 32 -0.63 8.15 -5.12
CA ALA A 32 -0.95 8.84 -3.87
C ALA A 32 0.21 8.85 -2.86
N PRO A 33 0.83 7.72 -2.50
CA PRO A 33 2.02 7.71 -1.64
C PRO A 33 3.20 8.50 -2.23
N LEU A 34 3.38 8.44 -3.56
CA LEU A 34 4.45 9.17 -4.25
C LEU A 34 4.24 10.68 -4.20
N ILE A 35 3.01 11.16 -4.39
CA ILE A 35 2.70 12.59 -4.28
C ILE A 35 2.95 13.07 -2.86
N VAL A 36 2.53 12.31 -1.84
CA VAL A 36 2.78 12.67 -0.43
C VAL A 36 4.27 12.73 -0.14
N LEU A 37 5.04 11.76 -0.62
CA LEU A 37 6.49 11.75 -0.47
C LEU A 37 7.14 12.94 -1.18
N MET A 38 6.71 13.27 -2.39
CA MET A 38 7.22 14.40 -3.15
C MET A 38 6.93 15.74 -2.46
N LEU A 39 5.70 15.92 -1.95
CA LEU A 39 5.32 17.10 -1.18
C LEU A 39 6.14 17.24 0.11
N TYR A 40 6.44 16.13 0.77
CA TYR A 40 7.31 16.14 1.93
C TYR A 40 8.71 16.62 1.57
N VAL A 41 9.31 16.02 0.56
CA VAL A 41 10.69 16.33 0.13
C VAL A 41 10.83 17.81 -0.27
N ILE A 42 9.81 18.39 -0.93
CA ILE A 42 9.90 19.75 -1.46
C ILE A 42 9.48 20.81 -0.41
N PHE A 43 8.51 20.50 0.44
CA PHE A 43 7.87 21.52 1.26
C PHE A 43 7.88 21.23 2.77
N LEU A 44 7.55 19.98 3.17
CA LEU A 44 7.27 19.71 4.58
C LEU A 44 8.54 19.42 5.40
N GLY A 45 9.60 18.92 4.79
CA GLY A 45 10.81 18.53 5.50
C GLY A 45 11.41 19.69 6.30
N ASP A 46 11.66 20.79 5.63
CA ASP A 46 12.27 21.99 6.25
C ASP A 46 11.32 22.64 7.26
N VAL A 47 10.02 22.75 6.92
CA VAL A 47 9.00 23.35 7.81
C VAL A 47 8.85 22.56 9.11
N GLN A 48 8.83 21.23 9.03
CA GLN A 48 8.73 20.38 10.21
C GLN A 48 9.99 20.43 11.07
N LEU A 49 11.17 20.48 10.43
CA LEU A 49 12.44 20.59 11.13
C LEU A 49 12.53 21.92 11.89
N ASP A 50 12.15 23.02 11.26
CA ASP A 50 12.15 24.35 11.87
C ASP A 50 11.13 24.43 13.01
N SER A 51 9.96 23.85 12.83
CA SER A 51 8.94 23.76 13.88
C SER A 51 9.45 22.96 15.08
N LEU A 52 10.07 21.82 14.84
CA LEU A 52 10.63 20.97 15.90
C LEU A 52 11.76 21.69 16.65
N LYS A 53 12.65 22.39 15.94
CA LYS A 53 13.71 23.21 16.54
C LYS A 53 13.12 24.33 17.41
N ALA A 54 12.06 24.99 16.96
CA ALA A 54 11.37 26.03 17.71
C ALA A 54 10.77 25.50 19.03
N TYR A 55 10.17 24.32 19.00
CA TYR A 55 9.63 23.66 20.20
C TYR A 55 10.74 23.19 21.16
N LEU A 56 11.89 22.79 20.63
CA LEU A 56 13.02 22.29 21.41
C LEU A 56 14.04 23.39 21.76
N SER A 57 13.69 24.66 21.60
CA SER A 57 14.60 25.81 21.80
C SER A 57 15.22 25.94 23.20
N GLY A 58 14.90 25.05 24.14
CA GLY A 58 15.52 24.91 25.46
C GLY A 58 16.34 23.65 25.69
N ALA A 59 16.44 22.75 24.70
CA ALA A 59 17.16 21.49 24.79
C ALA A 59 18.23 21.41 23.69
N GLU A 60 19.48 21.09 24.05
CA GLU A 60 20.55 20.84 23.10
C GLU A 60 20.32 19.47 22.40
N VAL A 61 19.42 19.46 21.41
CA VAL A 61 19.18 18.26 20.61
C VAL A 61 20.06 18.32 19.35
N PRO A 62 20.90 17.30 19.08
CA PRO A 62 21.68 17.26 17.85
C PRO A 62 20.79 17.33 16.62
N GLU A 63 21.18 18.13 15.63
CA GLU A 63 20.41 18.36 14.41
C GLU A 63 20.14 17.07 13.63
N THR A 64 21.09 16.14 13.67
CA THR A 64 20.98 14.81 13.08
C THR A 64 19.84 13.98 13.70
N LEU A 65 19.65 14.09 15.02
CA LEU A 65 18.60 13.37 15.72
C LEU A 65 17.21 13.98 15.42
N ALA A 66 17.12 15.31 15.36
CA ALA A 66 15.90 16.01 14.99
C ALA A 66 15.47 15.65 13.56
N LYS A 67 16.41 15.62 12.62
CA LYS A 67 16.16 15.22 11.23
C LYS A 67 15.71 13.77 11.15
N ALA A 68 16.39 12.83 11.80
CA ALA A 68 16.03 11.43 11.81
C ALA A 68 14.62 11.19 12.38
N PHE A 69 14.22 11.96 13.39
CA PHE A 69 12.88 11.91 13.97
C PHE A 69 11.80 12.36 12.97
N VAL A 70 12.02 13.50 12.32
CA VAL A 70 11.10 14.06 11.31
C VAL A 70 10.97 13.13 10.12
N ASP A 71 12.09 12.55 9.64
CA ASP A 71 12.10 11.60 8.54
C ASP A 71 11.36 10.30 8.89
N GLY A 72 11.55 9.80 10.12
CA GLY A 72 10.83 8.62 10.60
C GLY A 72 9.31 8.86 10.71
N TRP A 73 8.91 10.02 11.18
CA TRP A 73 7.50 10.43 11.25
C TRP A 73 6.88 10.53 9.86
N MET A 74 7.57 11.14 8.91
CA MET A 74 7.17 11.19 7.52
C MET A 74 6.96 9.79 6.93
N LEU A 75 7.91 8.90 7.16
CA LEU A 75 7.84 7.52 6.66
C LEU A 75 6.59 6.81 7.17
N ALA A 76 6.27 6.98 8.44
CA ALA A 76 5.03 6.46 9.04
C ALA A 76 3.78 7.04 8.37
N GLY A 77 3.77 8.34 8.06
CA GLY A 77 2.68 9.01 7.36
C GLY A 77 2.47 8.47 5.93
N VAL A 78 3.54 8.35 5.16
CA VAL A 78 3.49 7.80 3.80
C VAL A 78 2.99 6.37 3.79
N LEU A 79 3.49 5.53 4.71
CA LEU A 79 3.03 4.14 4.85
C LEU A 79 1.56 4.06 5.25
N SER A 80 1.09 4.94 6.14
CA SER A 80 -0.32 4.98 6.55
C SER A 80 -1.24 5.28 5.37
N VAL A 81 -0.88 6.26 4.53
CA VAL A 81 -1.62 6.58 3.30
C VAL A 81 -1.60 5.41 2.34
N ALA A 82 -0.45 4.76 2.14
CA ALA A 82 -0.32 3.59 1.30
C ALA A 82 -1.20 2.42 1.78
N CYS A 83 -1.23 2.16 3.08
CA CYS A 83 -2.05 1.10 3.68
C CYS A 83 -3.56 1.28 3.48
N ILE A 84 -4.02 2.51 3.23
CA ILE A 84 -5.44 2.80 2.95
C ILE A 84 -5.70 2.79 1.44
N THR A 85 -4.89 3.49 0.66
CA THR A 85 -5.15 3.71 -0.77
C THR A 85 -4.94 2.45 -1.62
N VAL A 86 -3.92 1.66 -1.28
CA VAL A 86 -3.59 0.44 -2.04
C VAL A 86 -4.68 -0.64 -1.94
N PRO A 87 -5.17 -1.04 -0.75
CA PRO A 87 -6.27 -1.99 -0.66
C PRO A 87 -7.54 -1.48 -1.33
N PHE A 88 -7.82 -0.19 -1.21
CA PHE A 88 -8.98 0.42 -1.85
C PHE A 88 -8.90 0.29 -3.39
N SER A 89 -7.76 0.59 -3.97
CA SER A 89 -7.51 0.42 -5.41
C SER A 89 -7.57 -1.06 -5.83
N ALA A 90 -7.02 -1.97 -5.02
CA ALA A 90 -7.03 -3.39 -5.30
C ALA A 90 -8.45 -4.00 -5.30
N GLN A 91 -9.39 -3.41 -4.56
CA GLN A 91 -10.79 -3.82 -4.56
C GLN A 91 -11.52 -3.55 -5.89
N SER A 92 -10.98 -2.71 -6.75
CA SER A 92 -11.54 -2.45 -8.08
C SER A 92 -11.68 -3.73 -8.92
N ILE A 93 -10.85 -4.76 -8.65
CA ILE A 93 -10.95 -6.07 -9.30
C ILE A 93 -12.30 -6.74 -8.99
N LEU A 94 -12.73 -6.68 -7.71
CA LEU A 94 -14.01 -7.24 -7.30
C LEU A 94 -15.18 -6.57 -8.02
N VAL A 95 -15.13 -5.25 -8.15
CA VAL A 95 -16.14 -4.47 -8.86
C VAL A 95 -16.16 -4.85 -10.33
N ARG A 96 -15.00 -4.90 -10.98
CA ARG A 96 -14.85 -5.28 -12.39
C ARG A 96 -15.32 -6.71 -12.67
N ASP A 97 -14.97 -7.68 -11.82
CA ASP A 97 -15.42 -9.07 -11.94
C ASP A 97 -16.94 -9.18 -11.76
N ARG A 98 -17.54 -8.32 -10.94
CA ARG A 98 -18.98 -8.25 -10.74
C ARG A 98 -19.69 -7.66 -11.96
N GLU A 99 -19.18 -6.57 -12.51
CA GLU A 99 -19.73 -5.90 -13.70
C GLU A 99 -19.61 -6.75 -14.97
N SER A 100 -18.49 -7.48 -15.12
CA SER A 100 -18.25 -8.34 -16.29
C SER A 100 -18.97 -9.70 -16.23
N GLY A 101 -19.70 -10.00 -15.15
CA GLY A 101 -20.39 -11.27 -14.99
C GLY A 101 -19.49 -12.46 -14.57
N ASN A 102 -18.16 -12.28 -14.54
CA ASN A 102 -17.23 -13.32 -14.13
C ASN A 102 -17.51 -13.88 -12.74
N MET A 103 -18.07 -13.06 -11.85
CA MET A 103 -18.48 -13.49 -10.52
C MET A 103 -19.65 -14.46 -10.56
N SER A 104 -20.59 -14.27 -11.48
CA SER A 104 -21.72 -15.18 -11.67
C SER A 104 -21.24 -16.56 -12.14
N ASP A 105 -20.27 -16.61 -13.05
CA ASP A 105 -19.68 -17.85 -13.53
C ASP A 105 -18.96 -18.63 -12.41
N MET A 106 -18.30 -17.90 -11.50
CA MET A 106 -17.68 -18.51 -10.33
C MET A 106 -18.70 -19.07 -9.33
N LEU A 107 -19.86 -18.43 -9.21
CA LEU A 107 -20.92 -18.84 -8.29
C LEU A 107 -21.71 -20.06 -8.79
N VAL A 108 -21.70 -20.32 -10.11
CA VAL A 108 -22.28 -21.55 -10.71
C VAL A 108 -21.32 -22.76 -10.54
N SER A 109 -20.03 -22.51 -10.30
CA SER A 109 -19.05 -23.55 -10.00
C SER A 109 -19.36 -24.24 -8.64
N PRO A 110 -19.00 -25.52 -8.44
CA PRO A 110 -19.20 -26.25 -7.18
C PRO A 110 -18.34 -25.71 -6.00
N ILE A 111 -17.90 -24.45 -6.08
CA ILE A 111 -17.11 -23.79 -5.05
C ILE A 111 -18.06 -23.06 -4.09
N LYS A 112 -17.80 -23.19 -2.79
CA LYS A 112 -18.61 -22.52 -1.76
C LYS A 112 -18.47 -21.00 -1.86
N ARG A 113 -19.58 -20.25 -1.79
CA ARG A 113 -19.61 -18.77 -1.91
C ARG A 113 -18.63 -18.05 -1.00
N HIS A 114 -18.47 -18.53 0.24
CA HIS A 114 -17.54 -17.91 1.20
C HIS A 114 -16.08 -18.07 0.78
N ILE A 115 -15.72 -19.11 0.03
CA ILE A 115 -14.35 -19.29 -0.48
C ILE A 115 -14.04 -18.25 -1.57
N VAL A 116 -15.02 -17.95 -2.42
CA VAL A 116 -14.87 -16.89 -3.43
C VAL A 116 -14.65 -15.54 -2.75
N GLY A 117 -15.48 -15.16 -1.76
CA GLY A 117 -15.29 -13.92 -1.01
C GLY A 117 -13.94 -13.84 -0.28
N LEU A 118 -13.54 -14.96 0.36
CA LEU A 118 -12.26 -15.03 1.07
C LEU A 118 -11.07 -14.91 0.11
N SER A 119 -11.18 -15.43 -1.11
CA SER A 119 -10.12 -15.32 -2.13
C SER A 119 -9.86 -13.87 -2.56
N TYR A 120 -10.90 -13.05 -2.68
CA TYR A 120 -10.76 -11.62 -2.97
C TYR A 120 -10.07 -10.90 -1.80
N LEU A 121 -10.49 -11.14 -0.56
CA LEU A 121 -9.85 -10.55 0.62
C LEU A 121 -8.36 -10.92 0.70
N THR A 122 -8.06 -12.21 0.51
CA THR A 122 -6.66 -12.69 0.54
C THR A 122 -5.84 -12.10 -0.59
N SER A 123 -6.41 -11.93 -1.79
CA SER A 123 -5.75 -11.30 -2.94
C SER A 123 -5.42 -9.84 -2.65
N VAL A 124 -6.41 -9.07 -2.13
CA VAL A 124 -6.24 -7.66 -1.77
C VAL A 124 -5.18 -7.51 -0.69
N PHE A 125 -5.22 -8.35 0.34
CA PHE A 125 -4.24 -8.33 1.42
C PHE A 125 -2.82 -8.61 0.90
N ALA A 126 -2.63 -9.64 0.08
CA ALA A 126 -1.33 -10.00 -0.48
C ALA A 126 -0.77 -8.89 -1.37
N VAL A 127 -1.60 -8.31 -2.25
CA VAL A 127 -1.21 -7.18 -3.12
C VAL A 127 -0.83 -5.96 -2.30
N SER A 128 -1.63 -5.60 -1.30
CA SER A 128 -1.36 -4.46 -0.41
C SER A 128 -0.03 -4.62 0.31
N LEU A 129 0.24 -5.82 0.82
CA LEU A 129 1.50 -6.14 1.52
C LEU A 129 2.70 -5.96 0.58
N CYS A 130 2.61 -6.47 -0.65
CA CYS A 130 3.68 -6.31 -1.65
C CYS A 130 3.94 -4.84 -2.00
N ILE A 131 2.89 -4.05 -2.20
CA ILE A 131 3.03 -2.64 -2.59
C ILE A 131 3.52 -1.80 -1.41
N CYS A 132 2.99 -2.00 -0.19
CA CYS A 132 3.49 -1.32 1.00
C CYS A 132 4.97 -1.63 1.24
N PHE A 133 5.40 -2.88 0.99
CA PHE A 133 6.81 -3.25 1.09
C PHE A 133 7.66 -2.54 0.03
N ALA A 134 7.16 -2.41 -1.20
CA ALA A 134 7.83 -1.65 -2.25
C ALA A 134 7.97 -0.16 -1.89
N VAL A 135 6.90 0.47 -1.37
CA VAL A 135 6.93 1.86 -0.90
C VAL A 135 7.93 2.03 0.24
N LEU A 136 7.98 1.07 1.18
CA LEU A 136 8.94 1.08 2.28
C LEU A 136 10.39 1.02 1.76
N ILE A 137 10.68 0.18 0.78
CA ILE A 137 12.02 0.09 0.17
C ILE A 137 12.38 1.44 -0.48
N VAL A 138 11.48 2.04 -1.24
CA VAL A 138 11.71 3.35 -1.89
C VAL A 138 11.99 4.43 -0.84
N ALA A 139 11.20 4.49 0.22
CA ALA A 139 11.37 5.43 1.31
C ALA A 139 12.70 5.21 2.06
N PHE A 140 13.07 3.95 2.30
CA PHE A 140 14.33 3.61 2.94
C PHE A 140 15.55 3.98 2.08
N VAL A 141 15.49 3.74 0.76
CA VAL A 141 16.54 4.15 -0.19
C VAL A 141 16.68 5.68 -0.20
N TYR A 142 15.55 6.40 -0.18
CA TYR A 142 15.56 7.86 -0.08
C TYR A 142 16.28 8.32 1.19
N LEU A 143 15.96 7.76 2.35
CA LEU A 143 16.61 8.09 3.63
C LEU A 143 18.11 7.77 3.61
N ALA A 144 18.50 6.65 3.02
CA ALA A 144 19.93 6.26 2.91
C ALA A 144 20.73 7.17 1.99
N LEU A 145 20.08 7.86 1.04
CA LEU A 145 20.74 8.81 0.13
C LEU A 145 20.80 10.24 0.69
N THR A 146 19.92 10.56 1.64
CA THR A 146 19.76 11.94 2.17
C THR A 146 20.34 12.11 3.56
N GLY A 147 20.59 11.00 4.28
CA GLY A 147 21.22 10.95 5.62
C GLY A 147 22.67 10.68 5.55
#